data_7535df2d0ac859534eab62c19d3452df
#
_entry.id   7535df2d0ac859534eab62c19d3452df
#
_cell.length_a   1.000
_cell.length_b   1.000
_cell.length_c   1.000
_cell.angle_alpha   90.00
_cell.angle_beta   90.00
_cell.angle_gamma   90.00
#
_symmetry.space_group_name_H-M   'P 1'
#
loop_
_entity.id
_entity.type
_entity.pdbx_description
1 polymer ?
#
loop_
_entity_poly.entity_id
_entity_poly.type
_entity_poly.pdbx_seq_one_letter_code
_entity_poly.pdbx_strand_id
1 'polypeptide(L)'
;LLRALAKTIPSAHFLITTNTVTAAAIVDAEISASPHIIAHAFQPLDHPAFIDRFLQSTKPAMAIFLESDFWPNLVSRTAQSGVPVVFASSQLSDTAFARWICYPDLARVIFAAPQAIFAVDKTQQKRFCKLGATADSITTLGSLKLGVTMHPDAHFCAELRRAISKRKLL
;
A
#
# COMPACT_ATOMS: atom_id res chain seq x y z
N LEU A 1 -4.09 8.88 4.26
CA LEU A 1 -2.64 8.99 4.06
C LEU A 1 -2.30 10.21 3.19
N LEU A 2 -2.72 10.28 1.91
CA LEU A 2 -2.32 11.36 0.96
C LEU A 2 -2.63 12.75 1.49
N ARG A 3 -3.86 12.98 1.99
CA ARG A 3 -4.23 14.28 2.59
C ARG A 3 -3.37 14.66 3.80
N ALA A 4 -2.94 13.68 4.60
CA ALA A 4 -2.04 13.93 5.73
C ALA A 4 -0.62 14.25 5.24
N LEU A 5 -0.11 13.50 4.27
CA LEU A 5 1.20 13.77 3.66
C LEU A 5 1.25 15.14 2.99
N ALA A 6 0.21 15.51 2.23
CA ALA A 6 0.11 16.83 1.58
C ALA A 6 0.11 17.99 2.58
N LYS A 7 -0.50 17.81 3.77
CA LYS A 7 -0.43 18.82 4.84
C LYS A 7 0.95 18.94 5.46
N THR A 8 1.66 17.81 5.59
CA THR A 8 2.99 17.77 6.22
C THR A 8 4.09 18.20 5.26
N ILE A 9 3.93 17.88 3.98
CA ILE A 9 4.89 18.20 2.91
C ILE A 9 4.14 18.89 1.78
N PRO A 10 3.88 20.21 1.88
CA PRO A 10 3.06 20.94 0.90
C PRO A 10 3.64 20.97 -0.53
N SER A 11 4.95 20.77 -0.66
CA SER A 11 5.62 20.66 -1.96
C SER A 11 5.55 19.29 -2.61
N ALA A 12 5.03 18.26 -1.90
CA ALA A 12 4.94 16.92 -2.44
C ALA A 12 3.83 16.81 -3.48
N HIS A 13 4.13 16.14 -4.58
CA HIS A 13 3.19 15.75 -5.62
C HIS A 13 3.12 14.23 -5.70
N PHE A 14 1.93 13.69 -5.89
CA PHE A 14 1.67 12.27 -5.85
C PHE A 14 1.24 11.75 -7.21
N LEU A 15 1.99 10.78 -7.73
CA LEU A 15 1.51 9.86 -8.76
C LEU A 15 0.91 8.64 -8.04
N ILE A 16 -0.34 8.33 -8.30
CA ILE A 16 -1.02 7.17 -7.70
C ILE A 16 -1.08 6.06 -8.73
N THR A 17 -0.66 4.87 -8.35
CA THR A 17 -0.84 3.68 -9.17
C THR A 17 -1.88 2.74 -8.58
N THR A 18 -2.67 2.10 -9.44
CA THR A 18 -3.68 1.11 -9.05
C THR A 18 -3.65 -0.10 -9.98
N ASN A 19 -4.22 -1.22 -9.50
CA ASN A 19 -4.27 -2.49 -10.24
C ASN A 19 -5.67 -2.80 -10.81
N THR A 20 -6.69 -1.99 -10.50
CA THR A 20 -8.07 -2.25 -10.91
C THR A 20 -8.75 -1.01 -11.46
N VAL A 21 -9.67 -1.21 -12.40
CA VAL A 21 -10.48 -0.12 -12.98
C VAL A 21 -11.31 0.60 -11.90
N THR A 22 -11.86 -0.15 -10.94
CA THR A 22 -12.63 0.45 -9.84
C THR A 22 -11.77 1.36 -8.97
N ALA A 23 -10.54 0.95 -8.64
CA ALA A 23 -9.63 1.79 -7.89
C ALA A 23 -9.18 3.01 -8.70
N ALA A 24 -8.98 2.86 -10.02
CA ALA A 24 -8.68 3.97 -10.92
C ALA A 24 -9.77 5.04 -10.89
N ALA A 25 -11.03 4.64 -11.01
CA ALA A 25 -12.17 5.57 -10.97
C ALA A 25 -12.25 6.38 -9.65
N ILE A 26 -11.91 5.74 -8.52
CA ILE A 26 -11.85 6.43 -7.21
C ILE A 26 -10.71 7.47 -7.21
N VAL A 27 -9.54 7.11 -7.74
CA VAL A 27 -8.39 8.02 -7.80
C VAL A 27 -8.69 9.19 -8.75
N ASP A 28 -9.31 8.94 -9.90
CA ASP A 28 -9.66 10.00 -10.86
C ASP A 28 -10.61 11.04 -10.24
N ALA A 29 -11.55 10.59 -9.42
CA ALA A 29 -12.42 11.51 -8.66
C ALA A 29 -11.61 12.32 -7.60
N GLU A 30 -10.63 11.73 -6.94
CA GLU A 30 -9.77 12.42 -5.96
C GLU A 30 -8.78 13.38 -6.62
N ILE A 31 -8.31 13.12 -7.85
CA ILE A 31 -7.42 14.04 -8.61
C ILE A 31 -8.10 15.40 -8.75
N SER A 32 -9.38 15.43 -9.10
CA SER A 32 -10.15 16.66 -9.25
C SER A 32 -10.31 17.44 -7.94
N ALA A 33 -10.20 16.75 -6.80
CA ALA A 33 -10.40 17.32 -5.47
C ALA A 33 -9.10 17.72 -4.76
N SER A 34 -7.93 17.32 -5.28
CA SER A 34 -6.65 17.52 -4.60
C SER A 34 -5.54 18.00 -5.56
N PRO A 35 -5.00 19.20 -5.36
CA PRO A 35 -3.92 19.72 -6.22
C PRO A 35 -2.60 18.96 -6.06
N HIS A 36 -2.47 18.13 -5.05
CA HIS A 36 -1.27 17.32 -4.79
C HIS A 36 -1.24 15.99 -5.55
N ILE A 37 -2.39 15.53 -6.07
CA ILE A 37 -2.44 14.32 -6.89
C ILE A 37 -2.32 14.77 -8.34
N ILE A 38 -1.13 14.59 -8.92
CA ILE A 38 -0.83 15.10 -10.26
C ILE A 38 -1.25 14.16 -11.38
N ALA A 39 -1.32 12.86 -11.10
CA ALA A 39 -1.70 11.85 -12.09
C ALA A 39 -2.09 10.51 -11.43
N HIS A 40 -2.81 9.73 -12.21
CA HIS A 40 -3.04 8.31 -12.00
C HIS A 40 -2.39 7.51 -13.12
N ALA A 41 -1.90 6.32 -12.82
CA ALA A 41 -1.47 5.32 -13.80
C ALA A 41 -1.86 3.92 -13.32
N PHE A 42 -2.04 3.00 -14.25
CA PHE A 42 -2.06 1.59 -13.85
C PHE A 42 -0.64 1.16 -13.47
N GLN A 43 -0.54 0.32 -12.44
CA GLN A 43 0.72 -0.26 -12.05
C GLN A 43 1.33 -1.02 -13.23
N PRO A 44 2.63 -0.86 -13.51
CA PRO A 44 3.28 -1.61 -14.58
C PRO A 44 3.22 -3.11 -14.28
N LEU A 45 3.16 -3.92 -15.32
CA LEU A 45 3.32 -5.37 -15.17
C LEU A 45 4.62 -5.66 -14.42
N ASP A 46 4.61 -6.65 -13.51
CA ASP A 46 5.77 -7.00 -12.68
C ASP A 46 6.87 -7.68 -13.49
N HIS A 47 7.35 -7.01 -14.52
CA HIS A 47 8.42 -7.43 -15.40
C HIS A 47 9.50 -6.34 -15.50
N PRO A 48 10.79 -6.69 -15.44
CA PRO A 48 11.89 -5.73 -15.39
C PRO A 48 11.80 -4.60 -16.41
N ALA A 49 11.60 -4.91 -17.69
CA ALA A 49 11.59 -3.90 -18.74
C ALA A 49 10.46 -2.86 -18.61
N PHE A 50 9.26 -3.27 -18.17
CA PHE A 50 8.14 -2.34 -17.95
C PHE A 50 8.38 -1.47 -16.73
N ILE A 51 8.95 -2.05 -15.67
CA ILE A 51 9.27 -1.31 -14.44
C ILE A 51 10.37 -0.29 -14.69
N ASP A 52 11.44 -0.67 -15.38
CA ASP A 52 12.53 0.25 -15.71
C ASP A 52 12.03 1.44 -16.53
N ARG A 53 11.19 1.17 -17.54
CA ARG A 53 10.58 2.22 -18.34
C ARG A 53 9.68 3.14 -17.48
N PHE A 54 8.90 2.56 -16.58
CA PHE A 54 8.05 3.31 -15.65
C PHE A 54 8.89 4.21 -14.74
N LEU A 55 9.92 3.68 -14.10
CA LEU A 55 10.81 4.44 -13.22
C LEU A 55 11.58 5.54 -13.97
N GLN A 56 12.04 5.26 -15.19
CA GLN A 56 12.71 6.26 -16.04
C GLN A 56 11.79 7.41 -16.44
N SER A 57 10.52 7.12 -16.70
CA SER A 57 9.53 8.12 -17.10
C SER A 57 9.02 8.96 -15.94
N THR A 58 8.84 8.34 -14.75
CA THR A 58 8.24 9.00 -13.58
C THR A 58 9.25 9.63 -12.64
N LYS A 59 10.47 9.07 -12.58
CA LYS A 59 11.58 9.51 -11.71
C LYS A 59 11.11 9.84 -10.28
N PRO A 60 10.48 8.90 -9.59
CA PRO A 60 9.92 9.17 -8.27
C PRO A 60 11.03 9.46 -7.25
N ALA A 61 10.80 10.44 -6.38
CA ALA A 61 11.70 10.72 -5.26
C ALA A 61 11.56 9.70 -4.12
N MET A 62 10.43 8.99 -4.05
CA MET A 62 10.12 7.95 -3.08
C MET A 62 8.99 7.08 -3.62
N ALA A 63 9.00 5.79 -3.28
CA ALA A 63 7.90 4.86 -3.56
C ALA A 63 7.27 4.35 -2.26
N ILE A 64 5.95 4.45 -2.14
CA ILE A 64 5.19 3.97 -0.99
C ILE A 64 4.27 2.86 -1.45
N PHE A 65 4.49 1.65 -0.94
CA PHE A 65 3.65 0.49 -1.17
C PHE A 65 2.67 0.32 -0.01
N LEU A 66 1.40 0.14 -0.33
CA LEU A 66 0.34 0.05 0.66
C LEU A 66 -0.09 -1.40 0.91
N GLU A 67 -0.38 -1.71 2.17
CA GLU A 67 -0.92 -3.00 2.61
C GLU A 67 -0.03 -4.21 2.25
N SER A 68 -0.50 -5.07 1.34
CA SER A 68 0.17 -6.32 0.95
C SER A 68 0.67 -6.29 -0.50
N ASP A 69 0.93 -5.13 -1.03
CA ASP A 69 1.28 -4.93 -2.45
C ASP A 69 2.80 -5.14 -2.69
N PHE A 70 3.27 -6.35 -2.40
CA PHE A 70 4.68 -6.73 -2.45
C PHE A 70 5.03 -7.37 -3.80
N TRP A 71 5.05 -6.60 -4.87
CA TRP A 71 5.43 -7.05 -6.22
C TRP A 71 6.94 -7.21 -6.35
N PRO A 72 7.47 -8.43 -6.57
CA PRO A 72 8.90 -8.70 -6.44
C PRO A 72 9.79 -7.84 -7.32
N ASN A 73 9.50 -7.75 -8.61
CA ASN A 73 10.32 -6.96 -9.50
C ASN A 73 10.13 -5.45 -9.26
N LEU A 74 8.90 -5.00 -9.01
CA LEU A 74 8.64 -3.59 -8.78
C LEU A 74 9.37 -3.09 -7.53
N VAL A 75 9.29 -3.82 -6.41
CA VAL A 75 9.97 -3.45 -5.16
C VAL A 75 11.48 -3.47 -5.34
N SER A 76 12.03 -4.59 -5.84
CA SER A 76 13.48 -4.76 -5.95
C SER A 76 14.12 -3.77 -6.92
N ARG A 77 13.51 -3.55 -8.10
CA ARG A 77 14.07 -2.62 -9.09
C ARG A 77 13.92 -1.17 -8.67
N THR A 78 12.83 -0.81 -7.99
CA THR A 78 12.69 0.52 -7.40
C THR A 78 13.82 0.80 -6.42
N ALA A 79 14.10 -0.12 -5.49
CA ALA A 79 15.21 0.01 -4.54
C ALA A 79 16.57 0.04 -5.25
N GLN A 80 16.80 -0.83 -6.25
CA GLN A 80 18.04 -0.88 -7.03
C GLN A 80 18.29 0.40 -7.84
N SER A 81 17.25 1.12 -8.24
CA SER A 81 17.37 2.41 -8.91
C SER A 81 17.72 3.57 -7.97
N GLY A 82 17.93 3.30 -6.68
CA GLY A 82 18.24 4.29 -5.66
C GLY A 82 17.01 5.05 -5.12
N VAL A 83 15.81 4.69 -5.53
CA VAL A 83 14.57 5.29 -5.03
C VAL A 83 14.24 4.68 -3.66
N PRO A 84 14.09 5.51 -2.61
CA PRO A 84 13.65 5.06 -1.30
C PRO A 84 12.32 4.33 -1.35
N VAL A 85 12.26 3.14 -0.76
CA VAL A 85 11.05 2.31 -0.68
C VAL A 85 10.50 2.33 0.75
N VAL A 86 9.21 2.55 0.88
CA VAL A 86 8.49 2.50 2.15
C VAL A 86 7.30 1.55 2.02
N PHE A 87 7.12 0.68 2.99
CA PHE A 87 5.92 -0.14 3.14
C PHE A 87 5.01 0.49 4.20
N ALA A 88 3.77 0.83 3.87
CA ALA A 88 2.85 1.50 4.78
C ALA A 88 1.56 0.69 5.01
N SER A 89 1.12 0.61 6.28
CA SER A 89 -0.01 -0.23 6.71
C SER A 89 0.16 -1.69 6.32
N SER A 90 1.40 -2.19 6.43
CA SER A 90 1.78 -3.45 5.80
C SER A 90 1.42 -4.65 6.65
N GLN A 91 0.90 -5.67 5.97
CA GLN A 91 0.48 -6.91 6.58
C GLN A 91 0.58 -8.09 5.61
N LEU A 92 0.70 -9.28 6.16
CA LEU A 92 0.71 -10.54 5.44
C LEU A 92 -0.34 -11.46 6.04
N SER A 93 -1.21 -12.04 5.22
CA SER A 93 -2.06 -13.15 5.66
C SER A 93 -1.20 -14.38 6.00
N ASP A 94 -1.76 -15.33 6.74
CA ASP A 94 -1.04 -16.57 7.09
C ASP A 94 -0.61 -17.32 5.83
N THR A 95 -1.46 -17.39 4.83
CA THR A 95 -1.17 -18.03 3.54
C THR A 95 -0.06 -17.31 2.78
N ALA A 96 -0.09 -15.97 2.75
CA ALA A 96 0.96 -15.18 2.08
C ALA A 96 2.30 -15.34 2.82
N PHE A 97 2.30 -15.27 4.14
CA PHE A 97 3.50 -15.47 4.94
C PHE A 97 4.11 -16.87 4.73
N ALA A 98 3.29 -17.95 4.79
CA ALA A 98 3.75 -19.31 4.54
C ALA A 98 4.36 -19.46 3.13
N ARG A 99 3.76 -18.80 2.13
CA ARG A 99 4.29 -18.81 0.76
C ARG A 99 5.66 -18.11 0.68
N TRP A 100 5.83 -16.95 1.32
CA TRP A 100 7.10 -16.24 1.31
C TRP A 100 8.22 -17.01 2.03
N ILE A 101 7.92 -17.74 3.09
CA ILE A 101 8.88 -18.62 3.79
C ILE A 101 9.45 -19.71 2.87
N CYS A 102 8.67 -20.19 1.88
CA CYS A 102 9.16 -21.16 0.91
C CYS A 102 10.21 -20.60 -0.07
N TYR A 103 10.35 -19.28 -0.17
CA TYR A 103 11.29 -18.62 -1.07
C TYR A 103 12.17 -17.62 -0.32
N PRO A 104 13.07 -18.09 0.59
CA PRO A 104 13.78 -17.24 1.55
C PRO A 104 14.68 -16.19 0.90
N ASP A 105 15.36 -16.54 -0.19
CA ASP A 105 16.24 -15.59 -0.89
C ASP A 105 15.45 -14.46 -1.56
N LEU A 106 14.33 -14.79 -2.22
CA LEU A 106 13.45 -13.80 -2.80
C LEU A 106 12.81 -12.93 -1.72
N ALA A 107 12.34 -13.55 -0.62
CA ALA A 107 11.79 -12.83 0.51
C ALA A 107 12.77 -11.81 1.07
N ARG A 108 14.02 -12.22 1.26
CA ARG A 108 15.08 -11.32 1.74
C ARG A 108 15.30 -10.13 0.81
N VAL A 109 15.36 -10.36 -0.50
CA VAL A 109 15.50 -9.27 -1.49
C VAL A 109 14.37 -8.25 -1.37
N ILE A 110 13.14 -8.70 -1.15
CA ILE A 110 11.96 -7.83 -1.11
C ILE A 110 11.80 -7.13 0.23
N PHE A 111 11.96 -7.86 1.34
CA PHE A 111 11.66 -7.33 2.67
C PHE A 111 12.85 -6.65 3.35
N ALA A 112 14.08 -6.83 2.86
CA ALA A 112 15.22 -6.03 3.27
C ALA A 112 15.40 -4.73 2.46
N ALA A 113 14.71 -4.58 1.33
CA ALA A 113 14.81 -3.41 0.46
C ALA A 113 14.20 -2.12 1.04
N PRO A 114 13.06 -2.14 1.77
CA PRO A 114 12.47 -0.91 2.30
C PRO A 114 13.34 -0.24 3.35
N GLN A 115 13.45 1.08 3.26
CA GLN A 115 14.06 1.91 4.31
C GLN A 115 13.19 2.00 5.56
N ALA A 116 11.86 1.88 5.40
CA ALA A 116 10.92 1.85 6.50
C ALA A 116 9.72 0.94 6.20
N ILE A 117 9.29 0.20 7.22
CA ILE A 117 8.10 -0.66 7.19
C ILE A 117 7.19 -0.25 8.35
N PHE A 118 6.02 0.29 8.03
CA PHE A 118 4.97 0.57 9.01
C PHE A 118 4.01 -0.60 9.06
N ALA A 119 4.30 -1.53 9.98
CA ALA A 119 3.50 -2.73 10.20
C ALA A 119 2.21 -2.44 10.98
N VAL A 120 1.14 -3.18 10.69
CA VAL A 120 -0.15 -2.97 11.37
C VAL A 120 -0.14 -3.45 12.82
N ASP A 121 0.67 -4.45 13.16
CA ASP A 121 0.79 -4.98 14.53
C ASP A 121 2.13 -5.69 14.78
N LYS A 122 2.35 -6.11 16.03
CA LYS A 122 3.56 -6.83 16.44
C LYS A 122 3.71 -8.20 15.78
N THR A 123 2.62 -8.84 15.37
CA THR A 123 2.67 -10.12 14.65
C THR A 123 3.27 -9.90 13.27
N GLN A 124 2.83 -8.84 12.60
CA GLN A 124 3.38 -8.46 11.29
C GLN A 124 4.84 -8.03 11.39
N GLN A 125 5.22 -7.27 12.41
CA GLN A 125 6.62 -6.95 12.67
C GLN A 125 7.48 -8.21 12.73
N LYS A 126 7.07 -9.23 13.52
CA LYS A 126 7.79 -10.50 13.62
C LYS A 126 7.85 -11.24 12.28
N ARG A 127 6.79 -11.19 11.47
CA ARG A 127 6.76 -11.79 10.13
C ARG A 127 7.76 -11.14 9.21
N PHE A 128 7.78 -9.81 9.13
CA PHE A 128 8.73 -9.08 8.30
C PHE A 128 10.19 -9.33 8.71
N CYS A 129 10.49 -9.37 10.01
CA CYS A 129 11.83 -9.77 10.49
C CYS A 129 12.23 -11.17 10.01
N LYS A 130 11.31 -12.15 10.08
CA LYS A 130 11.58 -13.51 9.60
C LYS A 130 11.81 -13.57 8.08
N LEU A 131 11.25 -12.65 7.33
CA LEU A 131 11.40 -12.55 5.88
C LEU A 131 12.63 -11.72 5.45
N GLY A 132 13.39 -11.17 6.40
CA GLY A 132 14.65 -10.50 6.11
C GLY A 132 14.68 -9.00 6.36
N ALA A 133 13.59 -8.39 6.80
CA ALA A 133 13.60 -6.98 7.21
C ALA A 133 14.40 -6.78 8.51
N THR A 134 15.10 -5.66 8.62
CA THR A 134 15.82 -5.30 9.85
C THR A 134 14.82 -4.79 10.89
N ALA A 135 15.04 -5.14 12.16
CA ALA A 135 14.13 -4.72 13.24
C ALA A 135 14.02 -3.19 13.34
N ASP A 136 15.12 -2.48 13.13
CA ASP A 136 15.19 -1.02 13.22
C ASP A 136 14.44 -0.30 12.08
N SER A 137 14.24 -0.97 10.95
CA SER A 137 13.43 -0.43 9.85
C SER A 137 11.92 -0.58 10.06
N ILE A 138 11.48 -1.30 11.12
CA ILE A 138 10.07 -1.62 11.31
C ILE A 138 9.48 -0.86 12.49
N THR A 139 8.42 -0.10 12.22
CA THR A 139 7.60 0.57 13.24
C THR A 139 6.17 0.03 13.21
N THR A 140 5.60 -0.28 14.36
CA THR A 140 4.20 -0.72 14.47
C THR A 140 3.30 0.48 14.71
N LEU A 141 2.44 0.83 13.75
CA LEU A 141 1.57 2.02 13.80
C LEU A 141 0.07 1.72 13.75
N GLY A 142 -0.33 0.47 13.57
CA GLY A 142 -1.73 0.12 13.32
C GLY A 142 -2.12 0.21 11.84
N SER A 143 -3.40 -0.10 11.56
CA SER A 143 -3.92 -0.05 10.19
C SER A 143 -4.39 1.35 9.83
N LEU A 144 -4.01 1.83 8.66
CA LEU A 144 -4.51 3.10 8.09
C LEU A 144 -6.04 3.09 7.89
N LYS A 145 -6.65 1.92 7.78
CA LYS A 145 -8.11 1.78 7.67
C LYS A 145 -8.85 2.23 8.92
N LEU A 146 -8.23 2.15 10.09
CA LEU A 146 -8.82 2.60 11.37
C LEU A 146 -8.88 4.11 11.51
N GLY A 147 -8.09 4.85 10.73
CA GLY A 147 -8.10 6.32 10.72
C GLY A 147 -9.09 6.94 9.73
N VAL A 148 -9.84 6.13 8.99
CA VAL A 148 -10.86 6.62 8.05
C VAL A 148 -12.17 6.76 8.80
N THR A 149 -12.65 7.99 8.96
CA THR A 149 -14.03 8.24 9.39
C THR A 149 -14.93 7.82 8.23
N MET A 150 -15.48 6.61 8.30
CA MET A 150 -16.51 6.17 7.35
C MET A 150 -17.78 6.93 7.69
N HIS A 151 -18.24 7.78 6.77
CA HIS A 151 -19.61 8.25 6.80
C HIS A 151 -20.46 7.14 6.16
N PRO A 152 -21.24 6.40 6.95
CA PRO A 152 -22.07 5.35 6.39
C PRO A 152 -23.09 6.00 5.46
N ASP A 153 -23.26 5.45 4.26
CA ASP A 153 -24.34 5.84 3.36
C ASP A 153 -25.67 5.65 4.08
N ALA A 154 -26.38 6.76 4.30
CA ALA A 154 -27.63 6.76 5.07
C ALA A 154 -28.71 5.89 4.40
N HIS A 155 -28.71 5.80 3.06
CA HIS A 155 -29.63 4.96 2.30
C HIS A 155 -29.32 3.48 2.52
N PHE A 156 -28.05 3.08 2.38
CA PHE A 156 -27.59 1.71 2.64
C PHE A 156 -27.87 1.28 4.09
N CYS A 157 -27.61 2.16 5.07
CA CYS A 157 -27.91 1.87 6.47
C CYS A 157 -29.41 1.70 6.72
N ALA A 158 -30.27 2.46 6.04
CA ALA A 158 -31.73 2.32 6.14
C ALA A 158 -32.21 1.00 5.54
N GLU A 159 -31.71 0.61 4.37
CA GLU A 159 -32.02 -0.68 3.73
C GLU A 159 -31.54 -1.86 4.58
N LEU A 160 -30.31 -1.79 5.11
CA LEU A 160 -29.77 -2.81 5.99
C LEU A 160 -30.63 -2.96 7.27
N ARG A 161 -31.02 -1.86 7.89
CA ARG A 161 -31.92 -1.89 9.05
C ARG A 161 -33.27 -2.52 8.72
N ARG A 162 -33.85 -2.23 7.55
CA ARG A 162 -35.12 -2.85 7.08
C ARG A 162 -34.95 -4.35 6.86
N ALA A 163 -33.83 -4.78 6.29
CA ALA A 163 -33.52 -6.19 6.06
C ALA A 163 -33.30 -6.98 7.36
N ILE A 164 -32.70 -6.33 8.38
CA ILE A 164 -32.37 -6.95 9.66
C ILE A 164 -33.53 -6.90 10.66
N SER A 165 -34.42 -5.91 10.57
CA SER A 165 -35.51 -5.68 11.53
C SER A 165 -36.46 -6.87 11.72
N LYS A 166 -36.43 -7.86 10.83
CA LYS A 166 -37.22 -9.11 10.89
C LYS A 166 -36.42 -10.34 11.27
N ARG A 167 -35.09 -10.23 11.57
CA ARG A 167 -34.22 -11.33 11.93
C ARG A 167 -33.59 -11.10 13.30
N LYS A 168 -33.68 -12.06 14.21
CA LYS A 168 -32.83 -12.08 15.41
C LYS A 168 -31.40 -12.30 14.95
N LEU A 169 -30.52 -11.33 15.25
CA LEU A 169 -29.09 -11.54 15.17
C LEU A 169 -28.71 -12.47 16.34
N LEU A 170 -28.16 -13.64 16.03
CA LEU A 170 -27.55 -14.55 16.98
C LEU A 170 -26.14 -14.07 17.34
#